data_d93f77949505f6a090663b7e406e4be3
#
_entry.id   d93f77949505f6a090663b7e406e4be3
#
_cell.length_a   1.000
_cell.length_b   1.000
_cell.length_c   1.000
_cell.angle_alpha   90.00
_cell.angle_beta   90.00
_cell.angle_gamma   90.00
#
_symmetry.space_group_name_H-M   'P 1'
#
loop_
_entity.id
_entity.type
_entity.pdbx_description
1 polymer ?
#
loop_
_entity_poly.entity_id
_entity_poly.type
_entity_poly.pdbx_seq_one_letter_code
_entity_poly.pdbx_strand_id
1 'polypeptide(L)'
;EVLIGTKREIIIEKIRDFKYIFADRPGWEKGSPKRVNNLTKYQAEEARLGKANMPGHVRAAINWNNMRRMNGDNYSMQVVDGMKTIVCKLKSNPLGWTSIGYPTDELHLPQWFKDLPFNDSEMEATVVDQKIDNLLGVLGWDLAQATNTENTFQTLFDFS
;
A
#
# COMPACT_ATOMS: atom_id res chain seq x y z
N GLU A 1 -25.94 -24.43 -13.53
CA GLU A 1 -24.90 -24.75 -12.51
C GLU A 1 -23.51 -24.86 -13.11
N VAL A 2 -23.32 -25.61 -14.22
CA VAL A 2 -22.02 -25.78 -14.86
C VAL A 2 -21.44 -24.44 -15.36
N LEU A 3 -22.26 -23.56 -15.92
CA LEU A 3 -21.86 -22.25 -16.38
C LEU A 3 -21.45 -21.32 -15.22
N ILE A 4 -22.13 -21.42 -14.08
CA ILE A 4 -21.79 -20.64 -12.87
C ILE A 4 -20.45 -21.13 -12.31
N GLY A 5 -20.21 -22.44 -12.24
CA GLY A 5 -18.95 -23.01 -11.79
C GLY A 5 -17.78 -22.59 -12.67
N THR A 6 -17.94 -22.64 -13.99
CA THR A 6 -16.90 -22.23 -14.95
C THR A 6 -16.57 -20.75 -14.82
N LYS A 7 -17.58 -19.88 -14.66
CA LYS A 7 -17.36 -18.45 -14.44
C LYS A 7 -16.63 -18.17 -13.15
N ARG A 8 -16.98 -18.88 -12.08
CA ARG A 8 -16.31 -18.77 -10.78
C ARG A 8 -14.83 -19.13 -10.89
N GLU A 9 -14.51 -20.24 -11.56
CA GLU A 9 -13.13 -20.69 -11.77
C GLU A 9 -12.32 -19.66 -12.55
N ILE A 10 -12.87 -19.06 -13.59
CA ILE A 10 -12.21 -18.01 -14.37
C ILE A 10 -11.93 -16.77 -13.51
N ILE A 11 -12.90 -16.36 -12.69
CA ILE A 11 -12.73 -15.21 -11.79
C ILE A 11 -11.63 -15.49 -10.75
N ILE A 12 -11.64 -16.67 -10.16
CA ILE A 12 -10.63 -17.07 -9.16
C ILE A 12 -9.23 -17.09 -9.78
N GLU A 13 -9.10 -17.63 -10.99
CA GLU A 13 -7.83 -17.65 -11.72
C GLU A 13 -7.32 -16.24 -11.99
N LYS A 14 -8.19 -15.34 -12.44
CA LYS A 14 -7.83 -13.94 -12.69
C LYS A 14 -7.42 -13.20 -11.41
N ILE A 15 -8.06 -13.48 -10.29
CA ILE A 15 -7.70 -12.91 -8.99
C ILE A 15 -6.32 -13.41 -8.57
N ARG A 16 -6.02 -14.68 -8.74
CA ARG A 16 -4.69 -15.24 -8.44
C ARG A 16 -3.61 -14.61 -9.32
N ASP A 17 -3.86 -14.51 -10.62
CA ASP A 17 -2.93 -13.89 -11.56
C ASP A 17 -2.67 -12.43 -11.20
N PHE A 18 -3.71 -11.69 -10.88
CA PHE A 18 -3.60 -10.30 -10.45
C PHE A 18 -2.76 -10.17 -9.17
N LYS A 19 -3.05 -11.00 -8.16
CA LYS A 19 -2.27 -10.99 -6.91
C LYS A 19 -0.81 -11.35 -7.16
N TYR A 20 -0.56 -12.35 -7.98
CA TYR A 20 0.79 -12.76 -8.33
C TYR A 20 1.58 -11.62 -8.98
N ILE A 21 1.00 -11.00 -10.00
CA ILE A 21 1.63 -9.86 -10.69
C ILE A 21 1.84 -8.69 -9.74
N PHE A 22 0.87 -8.43 -8.87
CA PHE A 22 0.96 -7.33 -7.91
C PHE A 22 2.02 -7.61 -6.83
N ALA A 23 2.12 -8.85 -6.38
CA ALA A 23 3.10 -9.24 -5.36
C ALA A 23 4.54 -9.03 -5.82
N ASP A 24 4.81 -9.17 -7.11
CA ASP A 24 6.14 -8.95 -7.69
C ASP A 24 6.54 -7.47 -7.79
N ARG A 25 5.59 -6.55 -7.58
CA ARG A 25 5.90 -5.12 -7.61
C ARG A 25 6.65 -4.69 -6.34
N PRO A 26 7.55 -3.70 -6.46
CA PRO A 26 8.17 -3.10 -5.28
C PRO A 26 7.11 -2.55 -4.31
N GLY A 27 7.42 -2.55 -3.02
CA GLY A 27 6.50 -2.06 -1.98
C GLY A 27 5.97 -0.66 -2.24
N TRP A 28 6.80 0.22 -2.78
CA TRP A 28 6.39 1.59 -3.08
C TRP A 28 5.38 1.70 -4.23
N GLU A 29 5.32 0.73 -5.13
CA GLU A 29 4.29 0.69 -6.19
C GLU A 29 2.94 0.17 -5.69
N LYS A 30 2.93 -0.48 -4.53
CA LYS A 30 1.70 -1.02 -3.94
C LYS A 30 0.90 0.01 -3.15
N GLY A 31 1.44 1.21 -3.00
CA GLY A 31 0.84 2.25 -2.18
C GLY A 31 -0.48 2.79 -2.73
N SER A 32 -1.27 3.38 -1.83
CA SER A 32 -2.57 3.98 -2.14
C SER A 32 -2.44 5.50 -2.25
N PRO A 33 -2.96 6.11 -3.33
CA PRO A 33 -2.91 7.57 -3.48
C PRO A 33 -3.82 8.28 -2.49
N LYS A 34 -3.32 9.36 -1.88
CA LYS A 34 -4.04 10.21 -0.95
C LYS A 34 -3.70 11.67 -1.19
N ARG A 35 -4.71 12.55 -1.11
CA ARG A 35 -4.48 13.99 -1.17
C ARG A 35 -4.06 14.51 0.19
N VAL A 36 -2.98 15.29 0.23
CA VAL A 36 -2.46 15.88 1.44
C VAL A 36 -3.05 17.28 1.63
N ASN A 37 -3.78 17.47 2.70
CA ASN A 37 -4.37 18.76 3.07
C ASN A 37 -3.87 19.17 4.45
N ASN A 38 -3.75 20.49 4.66
CA ASN A 38 -3.36 21.07 5.96
C ASN A 38 -1.96 20.65 6.47
N LEU A 39 -1.06 20.24 5.58
CA LEU A 39 0.29 19.85 5.94
C LEU A 39 1.01 20.99 6.68
N THR A 40 0.96 22.20 6.14
CA THR A 40 1.56 23.39 6.72
C THR A 40 0.96 23.71 8.10
N LYS A 41 -0.35 23.58 8.24
CA LYS A 41 -1.05 23.78 9.51
C LYS A 41 -0.59 22.79 10.59
N TYR A 42 -0.50 21.50 10.25
CA TYR A 42 -0.06 20.47 11.18
C TYR A 42 1.41 20.62 11.55
N GLN A 43 2.27 21.00 10.61
CA GLN A 43 3.69 21.29 10.90
C GLN A 43 3.84 22.47 11.84
N ALA A 44 3.08 23.55 11.65
CA ALA A 44 3.08 24.71 12.53
C ALA A 44 2.60 24.35 13.93
N GLU A 45 1.55 23.53 14.04
CA GLU A 45 1.02 23.05 15.30
C GLU A 45 2.03 22.16 16.04
N GLU A 46 2.70 21.25 15.33
CA GLU A 46 3.75 20.41 15.89
C GLU A 46 4.94 21.23 16.40
N ALA A 47 5.36 22.26 15.65
CA ALA A 47 6.42 23.16 16.05
C ALA A 47 6.06 23.96 17.32
N ARG A 48 4.79 24.33 17.45
CA ARG A 48 4.30 25.11 18.60
C ARG A 48 4.05 24.25 19.84
N LEU A 49 3.48 23.06 19.69
CA LEU A 49 3.02 22.20 20.79
C LEU A 49 3.91 20.99 21.05
N GLY A 50 4.90 20.74 20.22
CA GLY A 50 5.75 19.53 20.28
C GLY A 50 5.10 18.29 19.69
N LYS A 51 3.80 18.34 19.39
CA LYS A 51 3.06 17.24 18.76
C LYS A 51 1.85 17.79 18.00
N ALA A 52 1.42 17.07 16.98
CA ALA A 52 0.19 17.37 16.27
C ALA A 52 -0.57 16.06 16.02
N ASN A 53 -1.88 16.10 16.16
CA ASN A 53 -2.75 14.98 15.84
C ASN A 53 -3.17 15.10 14.36
N MET A 54 -2.47 14.39 13.48
CA MET A 54 -2.68 14.49 12.05
C MET A 54 -3.02 13.13 11.42
N PRO A 55 -3.71 13.12 10.27
CA PRO A 55 -3.92 11.88 9.52
C PRO A 55 -2.61 11.20 9.13
N GLY A 56 -2.62 9.86 9.07
CA GLY A 56 -1.43 9.07 8.75
C GLY A 56 -0.78 9.42 7.42
N HIS A 57 -1.58 9.75 6.39
CA HIS A 57 -1.05 10.11 5.08
C HIS A 57 -0.35 11.48 5.09
N VAL A 58 -0.76 12.40 5.96
CA VAL A 58 -0.07 13.69 6.14
C VAL A 58 1.27 13.46 6.83
N ARG A 59 1.30 12.62 7.86
CA ARG A 59 2.56 12.23 8.52
C ARG A 59 3.52 11.57 7.52
N ALA A 60 3.01 10.70 6.67
CA ALA A 60 3.80 10.04 5.64
C ALA A 60 4.43 11.06 4.65
N ALA A 61 3.68 12.07 4.26
CA ALA A 61 4.16 13.14 3.39
C ALA A 61 5.25 13.98 4.07
N ILE A 62 5.08 14.29 5.34
CA ILE A 62 6.09 14.99 6.14
C ILE A 62 7.38 14.16 6.23
N ASN A 63 7.25 12.86 6.40
CA ASN A 63 8.40 11.95 6.43
C ASN A 63 9.18 11.97 5.10
N TRP A 64 8.48 12.02 3.97
CA TRP A 64 9.11 12.19 2.67
C TRP A 64 9.92 13.50 2.61
N ASN A 65 9.32 14.61 3.00
CA ASN A 65 9.98 15.91 2.99
C ASN A 65 11.21 15.93 3.92
N ASN A 66 11.10 15.29 5.09
CA ASN A 66 12.21 15.19 6.03
C ASN A 66 13.35 14.33 5.47
N MET A 67 13.02 13.19 4.89
CA MET A 67 14.01 12.29 4.30
C MET A 67 14.72 12.93 3.11
N ARG A 68 13.98 13.66 2.29
CA ARG A 68 14.53 14.44 1.20
C ARG A 68 15.60 15.43 1.71
N ARG A 69 15.31 16.16 2.78
CA ARG A 69 16.27 17.09 3.39
C ARG A 69 17.46 16.38 4.01
N MET A 70 17.21 15.28 4.71
CA MET A 70 18.27 14.49 5.38
C MET A 70 19.29 13.94 4.37
N ASN A 71 18.85 13.64 3.15
CA ASN A 71 19.71 13.15 2.07
C ASN A 71 20.29 14.27 1.20
N GLY A 72 20.01 15.54 1.52
CA GLY A 72 20.47 16.67 0.71
C GLY A 72 19.93 16.65 -0.72
N ASP A 73 18.77 16.04 -0.92
CA ASP A 73 18.14 15.88 -2.24
C ASP A 73 17.39 17.15 -2.64
N ASN A 74 17.96 17.90 -3.57
CA ASN A 74 17.34 19.11 -4.13
C ASN A 74 16.62 18.87 -5.45
N TYR A 75 16.65 17.63 -5.95
CA TYR A 75 16.08 17.27 -7.26
C TYR A 75 14.67 16.71 -7.13
N SER A 76 14.41 15.93 -6.10
CA SER A 76 13.09 15.34 -5.87
C SER A 76 12.08 16.40 -5.46
N MET A 77 10.83 16.18 -5.85
CA MET A 77 9.73 17.09 -5.60
C MET A 77 9.38 17.14 -4.10
N GLN A 78 9.20 18.33 -3.56
CA GLN A 78 8.69 18.51 -2.21
C GLN A 78 7.17 18.36 -2.20
N VAL A 79 6.61 17.67 -1.20
CA VAL A 79 5.16 17.60 -1.02
C VAL A 79 4.66 18.87 -0.34
N VAL A 80 3.67 19.49 -0.94
CA VAL A 80 2.97 20.67 -0.41
C VAL A 80 1.47 20.44 -0.35
N ASP A 81 0.74 21.30 0.34
CA ASP A 81 -0.72 21.19 0.46
C ASP A 81 -1.41 21.07 -0.89
N GLY A 82 -2.38 20.17 -0.97
CA GLY A 82 -3.15 19.91 -2.19
C GLY A 82 -2.57 18.87 -3.11
N MET A 83 -1.33 18.44 -2.91
CA MET A 83 -0.71 17.38 -3.72
C MET A 83 -1.22 16.00 -3.33
N LYS A 84 -1.26 15.10 -4.29
CA LYS A 84 -1.52 13.69 -4.04
C LYS A 84 -0.20 12.96 -3.80
N THR A 85 -0.21 12.07 -2.82
CA THR A 85 0.92 11.20 -2.48
C THR A 85 0.50 9.75 -2.49
N ILE A 86 1.45 8.87 -2.73
CA ILE A 86 1.27 7.43 -2.55
C ILE A 86 1.90 7.05 -1.21
N VAL A 87 1.08 6.49 -0.32
CA VAL A 87 1.49 6.11 1.03
C VAL A 87 2.05 4.70 1.02
N CYS A 88 3.27 4.55 1.52
CA CYS A 88 3.97 3.28 1.63
C CYS A 88 4.21 2.93 3.09
N LYS A 89 3.86 1.72 3.48
CA LYS A 89 4.11 1.23 4.83
C LYS A 89 5.54 0.76 4.97
N LEU A 90 6.15 1.05 6.12
CA LEU A 90 7.53 0.69 6.42
C LEU A 90 7.59 -0.38 7.51
N LYS A 91 8.57 -1.26 7.41
CA LYS A 91 8.96 -2.17 8.49
C LYS A 91 9.63 -1.37 9.60
N SER A 92 9.80 -1.99 10.76
CA SER A 92 10.57 -1.42 11.85
C SER A 92 11.92 -0.90 11.35
N ASN A 93 12.25 0.35 11.70
CA ASN A 93 13.46 1.01 11.21
C ASN A 93 14.01 1.96 12.29
N PRO A 94 15.30 2.37 12.19
CA PRO A 94 15.92 3.24 13.19
C PRO A 94 15.26 4.60 13.37
N LEU A 95 14.56 5.10 12.35
CA LEU A 95 13.87 6.38 12.40
C LEU A 95 12.53 6.31 13.18
N GLY A 96 12.04 5.10 13.44
CA GLY A 96 10.75 4.90 14.10
C GLY A 96 9.54 5.29 13.26
N TRP A 97 9.70 5.49 11.96
CA TRP A 97 8.61 5.83 11.06
C TRP A 97 7.85 4.58 10.60
N THR A 98 6.54 4.68 10.55
CA THR A 98 5.67 3.58 10.11
C THR A 98 5.26 3.68 8.64
N SER A 99 5.41 4.86 8.03
CA SER A 99 5.02 5.11 6.65
C SER A 99 5.79 6.26 6.05
N ILE A 100 5.81 6.31 4.72
CA ILE A 100 6.34 7.43 3.95
C ILE A 100 5.44 7.63 2.73
N GLY A 101 5.22 8.88 2.32
CA GLY A 101 4.37 9.20 1.16
C GLY A 101 5.13 9.99 0.12
N TYR A 102 5.28 9.45 -1.08
CA TYR A 102 5.94 10.16 -2.17
C TYR A 102 4.91 10.84 -3.08
N PRO A 103 5.26 11.98 -3.71
CA PRO A 103 4.33 12.65 -4.63
C PRO A 103 4.05 11.80 -5.86
N THR A 104 2.78 11.69 -6.25
CA THR A 104 2.37 10.89 -7.42
C THR A 104 2.97 11.42 -8.73
N ASP A 105 3.29 12.70 -8.78
CA ASP A 105 3.86 13.35 -9.97
C ASP A 105 5.38 13.19 -10.06
N GLU A 106 6.02 12.57 -9.07
CA GLU A 106 7.45 12.28 -9.14
C GLU A 106 7.72 11.15 -10.11
N LEU A 107 8.36 11.46 -11.24
CA LEU A 107 8.63 10.49 -12.30
C LEU A 107 9.86 9.62 -12.01
N HIS A 108 10.81 10.15 -11.25
CA HIS A 108 12.07 9.48 -10.95
C HIS A 108 12.31 9.44 -9.45
N LEU A 109 11.89 8.34 -8.83
CA LEU A 109 12.11 8.14 -7.41
C LEU A 109 13.62 8.03 -7.11
N PRO A 110 14.12 8.74 -6.09
CA PRO A 110 15.53 8.68 -5.75
C PRO A 110 15.91 7.33 -5.16
N GLN A 111 17.18 6.96 -5.27
CA GLN A 111 17.68 5.67 -4.78
C GLN A 111 17.49 5.55 -3.26
N TRP A 112 17.70 6.63 -2.50
CA TRP A 112 17.50 6.61 -1.05
C TRP A 112 16.08 6.19 -0.67
N PHE A 113 15.08 6.54 -1.50
CA PHE A 113 13.69 6.12 -1.29
C PHE A 113 13.53 4.63 -1.60
N LYS A 114 14.04 4.17 -2.73
CA LYS A 114 13.94 2.76 -3.15
C LYS A 114 14.61 1.81 -2.17
N ASP A 115 15.60 2.27 -1.43
CA ASP A 115 16.34 1.49 -0.44
C ASP A 115 15.65 1.40 0.93
N LEU A 116 14.51 2.08 1.11
CA LEU A 116 13.78 2.04 2.37
C LEU A 116 13.17 0.64 2.64
N PRO A 117 13.04 0.26 3.91
CA PRO A 117 12.49 -1.04 4.28
C PRO A 117 10.96 -1.06 4.17
N PHE A 118 10.44 -1.28 2.97
CA PHE A 118 9.00 -1.34 2.75
C PHE A 118 8.39 -2.62 3.31
N ASN A 119 7.22 -2.50 3.92
CA ASN A 119 6.44 -3.63 4.40
C ASN A 119 5.52 -4.14 3.29
N ASP A 120 6.07 -4.95 2.40
CA ASP A 120 5.36 -5.46 1.24
C ASP A 120 4.10 -6.24 1.58
N SER A 121 4.16 -7.06 2.62
CA SER A 121 3.02 -7.89 3.07
C SER A 121 1.87 -7.02 3.58
N GLU A 122 2.16 -6.00 4.39
CA GLU A 122 1.14 -5.08 4.90
C GLU A 122 0.54 -4.24 3.77
N MET A 123 1.36 -3.79 2.82
CA MET A 123 0.90 -3.06 1.64
C MET A 123 -0.06 -3.90 0.80
N GLU A 124 0.29 -5.15 0.54
CA GLU A 124 -0.56 -6.08 -0.19
C GLU A 124 -1.88 -6.32 0.53
N ALA A 125 -1.83 -6.57 1.84
CA ALA A 125 -3.03 -6.79 2.65
C ALA A 125 -3.96 -5.58 2.66
N THR A 126 -3.41 -4.37 2.79
CA THR A 126 -4.19 -3.14 2.89
C THR A 126 -4.76 -2.69 1.56
N VAL A 127 -3.99 -2.78 0.48
CA VAL A 127 -4.38 -2.22 -0.83
C VAL A 127 -5.08 -3.25 -1.71
N VAL A 128 -4.56 -4.45 -1.78
CA VAL A 128 -5.05 -5.49 -2.70
C VAL A 128 -6.06 -6.39 -2.04
N ASP A 129 -5.68 -7.05 -0.95
CA ASP A 129 -6.52 -8.07 -0.32
C ASP A 129 -7.84 -7.50 0.17
N GLN A 130 -7.83 -6.31 0.75
CA GLN A 130 -9.04 -5.66 1.23
C GLN A 130 -10.00 -5.31 0.09
N LYS A 131 -9.49 -4.81 -1.03
CA LYS A 131 -10.31 -4.48 -2.21
C LYS A 131 -10.89 -5.73 -2.85
N ILE A 132 -10.10 -6.80 -2.96
CA ILE A 132 -10.55 -8.08 -3.49
C ILE A 132 -11.59 -8.68 -2.56
N ASP A 133 -11.38 -8.65 -1.25
CA ASP A 133 -12.31 -9.18 -0.25
C ASP A 133 -13.66 -8.46 -0.31
N ASN A 134 -13.65 -7.13 -0.45
CA ASN A 134 -14.87 -6.35 -0.61
C ASN A 134 -15.63 -6.74 -1.89
N LEU A 135 -14.92 -6.95 -3.00
CA LEU A 135 -15.54 -7.39 -4.25
C LEU A 135 -16.13 -8.79 -4.12
N LEU A 136 -15.38 -9.72 -3.51
CA LEU A 136 -15.82 -11.09 -3.29
C LEU A 136 -16.99 -11.16 -2.30
N GLY A 137 -17.04 -10.27 -1.32
CA GLY A 137 -18.16 -10.16 -0.39
C GLY A 137 -19.49 -9.91 -1.10
N VAL A 138 -19.49 -9.09 -2.15
CA VAL A 138 -20.67 -8.86 -2.99
C VAL A 138 -21.13 -10.14 -3.69
N LEU A 139 -20.18 -11.03 -4.03
CA LEU A 139 -20.46 -12.31 -4.68
C LEU A 139 -20.69 -13.46 -3.70
N GLY A 140 -20.59 -13.21 -2.39
CA GLY A 140 -20.73 -14.22 -1.35
C GLY A 140 -19.51 -15.14 -1.19
N TRP A 141 -18.34 -14.72 -1.66
CA TRP A 141 -17.07 -15.46 -1.56
C TRP A 141 -16.13 -14.73 -0.62
N ASP A 142 -15.13 -15.44 -0.09
CA ASP A 142 -14.05 -14.83 0.68
C ASP A 142 -12.70 -14.96 -0.04
N LEU A 143 -11.72 -14.17 0.43
CA LEU A 143 -10.39 -14.15 -0.18
C LEU A 143 -9.65 -15.49 0.02
N ALA A 144 -9.81 -16.12 1.17
CA ALA A 144 -9.18 -17.41 1.46
C ALA A 144 -9.67 -18.48 0.51
N GLN A 145 -10.97 -18.54 0.25
CA GLN A 145 -11.56 -19.45 -0.72
C GLN A 145 -11.04 -19.22 -2.13
N ALA A 146 -10.86 -17.94 -2.52
CA ALA A 146 -10.38 -17.58 -3.85
C ALA A 146 -8.89 -17.90 -4.05
N THR A 147 -8.06 -17.69 -3.02
CA THR A 147 -6.60 -17.83 -3.14
C THR A 147 -6.08 -19.21 -2.75
N ASN A 148 -6.78 -19.95 -1.89
CA ASN A 148 -6.36 -21.25 -1.37
C ASN A 148 -7.14 -22.43 -1.97
N THR A 149 -7.76 -22.23 -3.14
CA THR A 149 -8.59 -23.27 -3.79
C THR A 149 -7.81 -24.56 -4.02
N GLU A 150 -6.54 -24.48 -4.42
CA GLU A 150 -5.70 -25.66 -4.63
C GLU A 150 -5.45 -26.42 -3.35
N ASN A 151 -5.16 -25.71 -2.24
CA ASN A 151 -4.97 -26.32 -0.94
C ASN A 151 -6.25 -27.01 -0.44
N THR A 152 -7.39 -26.41 -0.69
CA THR A 152 -8.70 -26.98 -0.33
C THR A 152 -8.94 -28.27 -1.12
N PHE A 153 -8.64 -28.30 -2.41
CA PHE A 153 -8.76 -29.50 -3.23
C PHE A 153 -7.79 -30.60 -2.78
N GLN A 154 -6.53 -30.26 -2.51
CA GLN A 154 -5.57 -31.23 -1.98
C GLN A 154 -6.03 -31.82 -0.66
N THR A 155 -6.54 -31.00 0.25
CA THR A 155 -7.07 -31.46 1.54
C THR A 155 -8.24 -32.43 1.36
N LEU A 156 -9.13 -32.15 0.42
CA LEU A 156 -10.25 -33.05 0.11
C LEU A 156 -9.78 -34.37 -0.48
N PHE A 157 -8.75 -34.37 -1.31
CA PHE A 157 -8.18 -35.57 -1.89
C PHE A 157 -7.37 -36.38 -0.88
N ASP A 158 -6.72 -35.72 0.08
CA ASP A 158 -5.95 -36.39 1.15
C ASP A 158 -6.85 -37.16 2.14
N PHE A 159 -8.11 -36.79 2.23
CA PHE A 159 -9.09 -37.49 3.08
C PHE A 159 -9.81 -38.64 2.35
N SER A 160 -9.61 -38.78 1.09
CA SER A 160 -10.19 -39.87 0.33
C SER A 160 -9.19 -40.98 0.06
#